data_c9fc8d31404e7ee55352a93adfb04763
#
_entry.id   c9fc8d31404e7ee55352a93adfb04763
#
_cell.length_a   1.000
_cell.length_b   1.000
_cell.length_c   1.000
_cell.angle_alpha   90.00
_cell.angle_beta   90.00
_cell.angle_gamma   90.00
#
_symmetry.space_group_name_H-M   'P 1'
#
loop_
_entity.id
_entity.type
_entity.pdbx_description
1 polymer ?
#
loop_
_entity_poly.entity_id
_entity_poly.type
_entity_poly.pdbx_seq_one_letter_code
_entity_poly.pdbx_strand_id
1 'polypeptide(L)'
;MTNDSKLFNNFAKGKKQIRIITDDCVIYTRVSGAKQMDGLSLETQLKGAQEYAKRHKLLIRERFGGTYESAQTDERKEFQKMIKYLKTTKHKISKILVYSLERFSRNENSIWLSTQLRKLGTEIVSVTQPIDTSNPAGIMQQKMLFLFGEFDNQLRRQKSMAGVKERLLKGEWCTKPPVGYDIIRINGERKIVLNDTGKIIKKIFLWKAQERLPNEQIRQRLLNLKVNYCLRRIAEILTNPFYCGMMVHKALEGEVLEGKHDKLISKDLFLQVNGILAEKKLGLQTKKERPEIALKRFMKCEVCNEPMRGYIAKDTDTPYY
;
A
#
# COMPACT_ATOMS: atom_id res chain seq x y z
N MET A 1 -36.24 10.36 49.53
CA MET A 1 -36.80 10.70 48.19
C MET A 1 -38.27 10.33 48.25
N THR A 2 -39.11 11.31 48.24
CA THR A 2 -40.57 11.20 48.38
C THR A 2 -41.17 10.42 47.19
N ASN A 3 -42.22 9.69 47.42
CA ASN A 3 -42.87 8.80 46.46
C ASN A 3 -43.37 9.53 45.18
N ASP A 4 -43.51 10.86 45.26
CA ASP A 4 -44.00 11.72 44.19
C ASP A 4 -43.01 11.85 42.98
N SER A 5 -41.68 11.80 43.24
CA SER A 5 -40.69 11.89 42.14
C SER A 5 -40.73 10.71 41.15
N LYS A 6 -41.25 9.55 41.56
CA LYS A 6 -41.44 8.39 40.72
C LYS A 6 -42.53 8.58 39.65
N LEU A 7 -43.59 9.35 40.02
CA LEU A 7 -44.69 9.64 39.13
C LEU A 7 -44.31 10.52 37.93
N PHE A 8 -43.24 11.32 38.09
CA PHE A 8 -42.71 12.21 37.07
C PHE A 8 -41.67 11.56 36.15
N ASN A 9 -41.27 10.30 36.41
CA ASN A 9 -40.24 9.61 35.59
C ASN A 9 -40.66 9.48 34.09
N ASN A 10 -41.99 9.45 33.82
CA ASN A 10 -42.49 9.40 32.46
C ASN A 10 -42.31 10.72 31.69
N PHE A 11 -42.06 11.81 32.39
CA PHE A 11 -41.81 13.15 31.83
C PHE A 11 -40.34 13.49 31.77
N ALA A 12 -39.45 12.62 32.25
CA ALA A 12 -38.01 12.84 32.26
C ALA A 12 -37.50 12.93 30.81
N LYS A 13 -36.95 14.08 30.44
CA LYS A 13 -36.25 14.28 29.16
C LYS A 13 -34.82 13.80 29.28
N GLY A 14 -34.41 12.93 28.37
CA GLY A 14 -33.08 12.36 28.32
C GLY A 14 -33.01 10.94 28.86
N LYS A 15 -32.65 9.98 28.01
CA LYS A 15 -32.35 8.61 28.46
C LYS A 15 -31.02 8.64 29.17
N LYS A 16 -31.00 8.34 30.49
CA LYS A 16 -29.77 8.07 31.20
C LYS A 16 -29.11 6.85 30.54
N GLN A 17 -28.06 7.07 29.79
CA GLN A 17 -27.27 5.94 29.28
C GLN A 17 -26.61 5.29 30.50
N ILE A 18 -27.19 4.19 30.95
CA ILE A 18 -26.57 3.34 31.97
C ILE A 18 -25.38 2.69 31.26
N ARG A 19 -24.19 3.23 31.47
CA ARG A 19 -22.95 2.54 31.12
C ARG A 19 -22.88 1.31 32.01
N ILE A 20 -23.17 0.15 31.47
CA ILE A 20 -22.88 -1.12 32.13
C ILE A 20 -21.37 -1.29 32.03
N ILE A 21 -20.67 -0.90 33.07
CA ILE A 21 -19.22 -1.13 33.22
C ILE A 21 -19.09 -2.61 33.56
N THR A 22 -18.62 -3.40 32.62
CA THR A 22 -18.22 -4.80 32.84
C THR A 22 -16.70 -4.81 33.05
N ASP A 23 -16.20 -5.80 33.81
CA ASP A 23 -14.76 -5.99 33.98
C ASP A 23 -14.13 -6.78 32.80
N ASP A 24 -14.91 -6.98 31.73
CA ASP A 24 -14.47 -7.72 30.56
C ASP A 24 -13.57 -6.86 29.67
N CYS A 25 -12.40 -7.43 29.29
CA CYS A 25 -11.46 -6.77 28.42
C CYS A 25 -10.92 -7.71 27.33
N VAL A 26 -10.36 -7.12 26.29
CA VAL A 26 -9.55 -7.81 25.29
C VAL A 26 -8.15 -7.21 25.27
N ILE A 27 -7.16 -8.03 24.90
CA ILE A 27 -5.78 -7.57 24.71
C ILE A 27 -5.50 -7.49 23.23
N TYR A 28 -4.88 -6.38 22.81
CA TYR A 28 -4.38 -6.22 21.45
C TYR A 28 -2.88 -5.91 21.46
N THR A 29 -2.10 -6.75 20.78
CA THR A 29 -0.64 -6.60 20.66
C THR A 29 -0.24 -6.43 19.20
N ARG A 30 0.83 -5.65 18.94
CA ARG A 30 1.30 -5.37 17.59
C ARG A 30 2.80 -5.07 17.56
N VAL A 31 3.49 -5.57 16.53
CA VAL A 31 4.88 -5.21 16.23
C VAL A 31 4.96 -4.19 15.11
N SER A 32 5.97 -3.34 15.10
CA SER A 32 6.13 -2.27 14.11
C SER A 32 6.91 -2.69 12.85
N GLY A 33 7.44 -3.91 12.80
CA GLY A 33 8.16 -4.47 11.64
C GLY A 33 9.04 -5.65 12.03
N ALA A 34 9.38 -6.52 11.06
CA ALA A 34 10.16 -7.74 11.25
C ALA A 34 11.61 -7.54 11.76
N LYS A 35 12.11 -6.29 11.80
CA LYS A 35 13.49 -5.94 12.21
C LYS A 35 13.61 -5.15 13.49
N GLN A 36 12.51 -4.82 14.17
CA GLN A 36 12.62 -4.18 15.48
C GLN A 36 12.80 -5.25 16.56
N MET A 37 14.03 -5.77 16.64
CA MET A 37 14.50 -6.58 17.76
C MET A 37 14.82 -5.73 19.00
N ASP A 38 14.59 -4.42 18.96
CA ASP A 38 14.87 -3.53 20.05
C ASP A 38 13.71 -3.48 21.06
N GLY A 39 13.79 -4.32 22.05
CA GLY A 39 13.29 -4.11 23.40
C GLY A 39 11.80 -4.35 23.69
N LEU A 40 10.90 -4.39 22.72
CA LEU A 40 9.47 -4.55 22.96
C LEU A 40 8.89 -5.73 22.16
N SER A 41 9.26 -6.94 22.61
CA SER A 41 8.70 -8.18 22.04
C SER A 41 7.19 -8.24 22.27
N LEU A 42 6.48 -9.00 21.44
CA LEU A 42 5.06 -9.29 21.64
C LEU A 42 4.78 -9.89 23.01
N GLU A 43 5.72 -10.67 23.54
CA GLU A 43 5.66 -11.27 24.87
C GLU A 43 5.68 -10.19 25.96
N THR A 44 6.55 -9.20 25.86
CA THR A 44 6.62 -8.08 26.81
C THR A 44 5.33 -7.28 26.80
N GLN A 45 4.77 -7.01 25.62
CA GLN A 45 3.48 -6.31 25.50
C GLN A 45 2.35 -7.13 26.12
N LEU A 46 2.30 -8.43 25.83
CA LEU A 46 1.30 -9.34 26.37
C LEU A 46 1.39 -9.44 27.89
N LYS A 47 2.61 -9.65 28.40
CA LYS A 47 2.87 -9.73 29.86
C LYS A 47 2.44 -8.46 30.57
N GLY A 48 2.82 -7.28 30.05
CA GLY A 48 2.41 -6.00 30.63
C GLY A 48 0.89 -5.82 30.63
N ALA A 49 0.20 -6.20 29.55
CA ALA A 49 -1.26 -6.11 29.48
C ALA A 49 -1.95 -7.10 30.44
N GLN A 50 -1.40 -8.31 30.62
CA GLN A 50 -1.91 -9.29 31.58
C GLN A 50 -1.71 -8.83 33.02
N GLU A 51 -0.54 -8.28 33.36
CA GLU A 51 -0.27 -7.72 34.70
C GLU A 51 -1.20 -6.56 34.99
N TYR A 52 -1.44 -5.69 34.01
CA TYR A 52 -2.41 -4.60 34.12
C TYR A 52 -3.81 -5.14 34.39
N ALA A 53 -4.27 -6.13 33.62
CA ALA A 53 -5.58 -6.75 33.81
C ALA A 53 -5.73 -7.37 35.18
N LYS A 54 -4.70 -8.09 35.70
CA LYS A 54 -4.67 -8.69 37.04
C LYS A 54 -4.78 -7.63 38.11
N ARG A 55 -4.00 -6.53 38.02
CA ARG A 55 -3.98 -5.43 38.98
C ARG A 55 -5.32 -4.72 39.10
N HIS A 56 -6.01 -4.57 37.97
CA HIS A 56 -7.31 -3.89 37.86
C HIS A 56 -8.51 -4.85 37.88
N LYS A 57 -8.29 -6.13 38.23
CA LYS A 57 -9.32 -7.19 38.32
C LYS A 57 -10.16 -7.32 37.03
N LEU A 58 -9.54 -7.12 35.89
CA LEU A 58 -10.21 -7.23 34.57
C LEU A 58 -10.18 -8.68 34.09
N LEU A 59 -11.28 -9.14 33.48
CA LEU A 59 -11.42 -10.45 32.92
C LEU A 59 -11.06 -10.44 31.42
N ILE A 60 -9.96 -11.06 31.06
CA ILE A 60 -9.50 -11.17 29.68
C ILE A 60 -10.36 -12.18 28.95
N ARG A 61 -11.16 -11.74 27.97
CA ARG A 61 -12.02 -12.60 27.17
C ARG A 61 -11.30 -13.16 25.94
N GLU A 62 -10.51 -12.33 25.27
CA GLU A 62 -9.83 -12.75 24.03
C GLU A 62 -8.52 -11.95 23.87
N ARG A 63 -7.62 -12.50 23.02
CA ARG A 63 -6.32 -11.89 22.69
C ARG A 63 -6.20 -11.78 21.18
N PHE A 64 -5.80 -10.63 20.69
CA PHE A 64 -5.64 -10.35 19.28
C PHE A 64 -4.23 -9.83 18.98
N GLY A 65 -3.71 -10.20 17.82
CA GLY A 65 -2.35 -9.87 17.40
C GLY A 65 -1.35 -10.97 17.77
N GLY A 66 -0.11 -10.83 17.34
CA GLY A 66 0.97 -11.67 17.86
C GLY A 66 1.33 -12.90 17.08
N THR A 67 1.37 -12.87 15.74
CA THR A 67 2.09 -13.88 14.97
C THR A 67 3.33 -13.30 14.32
N TYR A 68 4.48 -13.95 14.54
CA TYR A 68 5.79 -13.51 14.00
C TYR A 68 5.93 -13.72 12.49
N GLU A 69 5.06 -14.53 11.87
CA GLU A 69 5.27 -15.04 10.51
C GLU A 69 4.89 -14.10 9.37
N SER A 70 4.11 -13.03 9.61
CA SER A 70 3.72 -12.12 8.54
C SER A 70 3.40 -10.69 9.02
N ALA A 71 4.42 -9.95 9.40
CA ALA A 71 4.30 -8.66 10.09
C ALA A 71 3.54 -7.54 9.35
N GLN A 72 3.19 -7.67 8.07
CA GLN A 72 2.48 -6.61 7.33
C GLN A 72 1.04 -6.93 6.94
N THR A 73 0.73 -8.17 6.64
CA THR A 73 -0.60 -8.59 6.14
C THR A 73 -1.51 -9.09 7.26
N ASP A 74 -0.96 -9.76 8.28
CA ASP A 74 -1.76 -10.33 9.36
C ASP A 74 -2.16 -9.31 10.42
N GLU A 75 -1.39 -8.24 10.64
CA GLU A 75 -1.75 -7.18 11.57
C GLU A 75 -3.11 -6.54 11.24
N ARG A 76 -3.40 -6.31 9.95
CA ARG A 76 -4.71 -5.78 9.53
C ARG A 76 -5.83 -6.79 9.75
N LYS A 77 -5.57 -8.05 9.50
CA LYS A 77 -6.55 -9.13 9.69
C LYS A 77 -6.88 -9.30 11.17
N GLU A 78 -5.86 -9.35 12.04
CA GLU A 78 -6.05 -9.47 13.49
C GLU A 78 -6.79 -8.26 14.07
N PHE A 79 -6.45 -7.06 13.64
CA PHE A 79 -7.19 -5.86 14.02
C PHE A 79 -8.65 -5.91 13.59
N GLN A 80 -8.92 -6.34 12.34
CA GLN A 80 -10.30 -6.51 11.85
C GLN A 80 -11.04 -7.62 12.58
N LYS A 81 -10.37 -8.73 12.93
CA LYS A 81 -10.94 -9.80 13.77
C LYS A 81 -11.36 -9.24 15.13
N MET A 82 -10.50 -8.45 15.78
CA MET A 82 -10.82 -7.78 17.04
C MET A 82 -12.07 -6.91 16.90
N ILE A 83 -12.11 -6.03 15.90
CA ILE A 83 -13.26 -5.14 15.67
C ILE A 83 -14.53 -5.95 15.38
N LYS A 84 -14.44 -7.03 14.61
CA LYS A 84 -15.57 -7.94 14.36
C LYS A 84 -16.04 -8.60 15.65
N TYR A 85 -15.10 -9.12 16.45
CA TYR A 85 -15.40 -9.74 17.74
C TYR A 85 -16.15 -8.77 18.67
N LEU A 86 -15.67 -7.53 18.81
CA LEU A 86 -16.33 -6.51 19.63
C LEU A 86 -17.78 -6.21 19.22
N LYS A 87 -18.09 -6.39 17.93
CA LYS A 87 -19.45 -6.16 17.40
C LYS A 87 -20.37 -7.39 17.52
N THR A 88 -19.79 -8.60 17.52
CA THR A 88 -20.58 -9.85 17.43
C THR A 88 -20.64 -10.63 18.74
N THR A 89 -19.74 -10.35 19.68
CA THR A 89 -19.70 -11.06 20.96
C THR A 89 -20.93 -10.74 21.84
N LYS A 90 -21.39 -11.76 22.57
CA LYS A 90 -22.44 -11.60 23.59
C LYS A 90 -21.92 -10.88 24.85
N HIS A 91 -20.60 -10.88 25.06
CA HIS A 91 -19.95 -10.20 26.18
C HIS A 91 -19.84 -8.71 25.90
N LYS A 92 -20.16 -7.88 26.87
CA LYS A 92 -19.97 -6.43 26.78
C LYS A 92 -18.53 -6.11 27.15
N ILE A 93 -17.67 -6.03 26.14
CA ILE A 93 -16.26 -5.68 26.34
C ILE A 93 -16.15 -4.19 26.68
N SER A 94 -15.69 -3.88 27.88
CA SER A 94 -15.52 -2.50 28.36
C SER A 94 -14.19 -1.90 27.98
N LYS A 95 -13.13 -2.70 27.84
CA LYS A 95 -11.77 -2.21 27.64
C LYS A 95 -11.01 -3.01 26.60
N ILE A 96 -10.25 -2.28 25.78
CA ILE A 96 -9.20 -2.84 24.89
C ILE A 96 -7.87 -2.45 25.54
N LEU A 97 -7.12 -3.43 26.02
CA LEU A 97 -5.79 -3.21 26.60
C LEU A 97 -4.74 -3.23 25.48
N VAL A 98 -3.99 -2.15 25.37
CA VAL A 98 -2.83 -2.02 24.49
C VAL A 98 -1.61 -1.62 25.29
N TYR A 99 -0.42 -2.04 24.89
CA TYR A 99 0.80 -1.68 25.64
C TYR A 99 1.03 -0.17 25.63
N SER A 100 0.95 0.48 24.46
CA SER A 100 0.97 1.94 24.30
C SER A 100 -0.05 2.36 23.24
N LEU A 101 -0.49 3.61 23.24
CA LEU A 101 -1.47 4.11 22.27
C LEU A 101 -0.97 4.01 20.81
N GLU A 102 0.34 4.15 20.58
CA GLU A 102 0.97 3.96 19.28
C GLU A 102 0.81 2.53 18.73
N ARG A 103 0.60 1.54 19.62
CA ARG A 103 0.38 0.13 19.23
C ARG A 103 -1.06 -0.16 18.86
N PHE A 104 -1.99 0.75 19.16
CA PHE A 104 -3.38 0.56 18.81
C PHE A 104 -3.63 0.71 17.30
N SER A 105 -3.17 1.79 16.67
CA SER A 105 -3.36 2.02 15.24
C SER A 105 -2.19 2.80 14.64
N ARG A 106 -1.88 2.52 13.36
CA ARG A 106 -0.91 3.28 12.54
C ARG A 106 -1.59 4.30 11.62
N ASN A 107 -2.91 4.31 11.58
CA ASN A 107 -3.66 5.07 10.58
C ASN A 107 -4.14 6.39 11.17
N GLU A 108 -4.32 7.37 10.28
CA GLU A 108 -4.89 8.70 10.53
C GLU A 108 -6.29 8.67 11.16
N ASN A 109 -6.92 7.48 11.21
CA ASN A 109 -8.27 7.28 11.72
C ASN A 109 -8.35 6.84 13.20
N SER A 110 -7.23 6.88 13.96
CA SER A 110 -7.20 6.39 15.35
C SER A 110 -8.19 7.14 16.25
N ILE A 111 -8.32 8.44 16.07
CA ILE A 111 -9.26 9.29 16.84
C ILE A 111 -10.70 8.95 16.50
N TRP A 112 -11.03 8.82 15.21
CA TRP A 112 -12.38 8.43 14.77
C TRP A 112 -12.74 7.06 15.33
N LEU A 113 -11.83 6.09 15.21
CA LEU A 113 -12.04 4.74 15.68
C LEU A 113 -12.22 4.66 17.18
N SER A 114 -11.39 5.38 17.97
CA SER A 114 -11.54 5.47 19.42
C SER A 114 -12.91 6.06 19.82
N THR A 115 -13.39 7.03 19.04
CA THR A 115 -14.72 7.63 19.24
C THR A 115 -15.84 6.64 18.93
N GLN A 116 -15.72 5.84 17.85
CA GLN A 116 -16.71 4.81 17.53
C GLN A 116 -16.73 3.69 18.57
N LEU A 117 -15.57 3.23 19.03
CA LEU A 117 -15.47 2.20 20.07
C LEU A 117 -16.12 2.70 21.39
N ARG A 118 -15.89 3.96 21.72
CA ARG A 118 -16.51 4.56 22.91
C ARG A 118 -18.04 4.64 22.80
N LYS A 119 -18.58 4.90 21.61
CA LYS A 119 -20.04 4.83 21.36
C LYS A 119 -20.59 3.42 21.56
N LEU A 120 -19.79 2.38 21.31
CA LEU A 120 -20.12 0.98 21.60
C LEU A 120 -19.93 0.60 23.09
N GLY A 121 -19.45 1.53 23.92
CA GLY A 121 -19.17 1.30 25.35
C GLY A 121 -17.80 0.71 25.64
N THR A 122 -16.92 0.63 24.63
CA THR A 122 -15.55 0.07 24.76
C THR A 122 -14.51 1.20 24.78
N GLU A 123 -13.63 1.19 25.76
CA GLU A 123 -12.55 2.17 25.92
C GLU A 123 -11.18 1.56 25.58
N ILE A 124 -10.28 2.37 25.00
CA ILE A 124 -8.91 1.97 24.75
C ILE A 124 -8.09 2.38 25.96
N VAL A 125 -7.40 1.42 26.56
CA VAL A 125 -6.55 1.64 27.74
C VAL A 125 -5.11 1.28 27.38
N SER A 126 -4.21 2.26 27.55
CA SER A 126 -2.76 2.04 27.43
C SER A 126 -2.18 1.59 28.78
N VAL A 127 -1.39 0.52 28.74
CA VAL A 127 -0.72 -0.01 29.94
C VAL A 127 0.38 0.93 30.44
N THR A 128 1.14 1.53 29.50
CA THR A 128 2.27 2.42 29.82
C THR A 128 1.86 3.87 30.04
N GLN A 129 0.69 4.26 29.55
CA GLN A 129 0.18 5.64 29.61
C GLN A 129 -1.27 5.61 30.10
N PRO A 130 -1.51 5.29 31.36
CA PRO A 130 -2.86 5.22 31.90
C PRO A 130 -3.50 6.61 31.86
N ILE A 131 -4.62 6.72 31.15
CA ILE A 131 -5.41 7.94 31.03
C ILE A 131 -6.83 7.62 31.50
N ASP A 132 -7.35 8.44 32.38
CA ASP A 132 -8.75 8.34 32.80
C ASP A 132 -9.65 8.97 31.72
N THR A 133 -10.24 8.13 30.89
CA THR A 133 -11.17 8.55 29.81
C THR A 133 -12.63 8.62 30.28
N SER A 134 -12.89 8.55 31.56
CA SER A 134 -14.23 8.75 32.13
C SER A 134 -14.68 10.22 32.08
N ASN A 135 -13.74 11.14 31.99
CA ASN A 135 -13.97 12.57 31.94
C ASN A 135 -13.55 13.20 30.58
N PRO A 136 -14.10 14.37 30.22
CA PRO A 136 -13.78 15.04 28.95
C PRO A 136 -12.30 15.41 28.81
N ALA A 137 -11.61 15.77 29.90
CA ALA A 137 -10.19 16.14 29.87
C ALA A 137 -9.31 14.95 29.49
N GLY A 138 -9.53 13.77 30.07
CA GLY A 138 -8.82 12.56 29.72
C GLY A 138 -9.12 12.10 28.29
N ILE A 139 -10.36 12.28 27.82
CA ILE A 139 -10.69 12.03 26.40
C ILE A 139 -9.87 12.93 25.49
N MET A 140 -9.74 14.21 25.83
CA MET A 140 -8.94 15.17 25.06
C MET A 140 -7.46 14.79 25.10
N GLN A 141 -6.94 14.46 26.26
CA GLN A 141 -5.55 13.98 26.43
C GLN A 141 -5.26 12.75 25.55
N GLN A 142 -6.15 11.76 25.53
CA GLN A 142 -6.01 10.58 24.68
C GLN A 142 -5.98 10.95 23.18
N LYS A 143 -6.86 11.86 22.75
CA LYS A 143 -6.87 12.34 21.36
C LYS A 143 -5.59 13.09 21.00
N MET A 144 -5.05 13.91 21.91
CA MET A 144 -3.78 14.60 21.69
C MET A 144 -2.62 13.61 21.52
N LEU A 145 -2.57 12.54 22.33
CA LEU A 145 -1.53 11.52 22.19
C LEU A 145 -1.64 10.75 20.86
N PHE A 146 -2.85 10.50 20.35
CA PHE A 146 -3.02 9.96 18.99
C PHE A 146 -2.50 10.92 17.93
N LEU A 147 -2.78 12.22 18.05
CA LEU A 147 -2.27 13.25 17.12
C LEU A 147 -0.74 13.33 17.16
N PHE A 148 -0.13 13.30 18.33
CA PHE A 148 1.34 13.27 18.45
C PHE A 148 1.94 12.04 17.79
N GLY A 149 1.37 10.86 17.99
CA GLY A 149 1.81 9.63 17.35
C GLY A 149 1.71 9.71 15.82
N GLU A 150 0.67 10.34 15.29
CA GLU A 150 0.49 10.60 13.86
C GLU A 150 1.54 11.59 13.34
N PHE A 151 1.74 12.70 14.02
CA PHE A 151 2.74 13.70 13.71
C PHE A 151 4.16 13.11 13.66
N ASP A 152 4.54 12.30 14.65
CA ASP A 152 5.83 11.61 14.66
C ASP A 152 6.00 10.68 13.47
N ASN A 153 4.94 9.97 13.08
CA ASN A 153 4.99 9.12 11.89
C ASN A 153 5.17 9.94 10.59
N GLN A 154 4.52 11.11 10.49
CA GLN A 154 4.69 12.02 9.36
C GLN A 154 6.11 12.58 9.30
N LEU A 155 6.66 13.01 10.44
CA LEU A 155 8.06 13.48 10.53
C LEU A 155 9.06 12.38 10.13
N ARG A 156 8.86 11.15 10.59
CA ARG A 156 9.72 10.01 10.18
C ARG A 156 9.64 9.76 8.67
N ARG A 157 8.43 9.85 8.08
CA ARG A 157 8.26 9.74 6.63
C ARG A 157 8.99 10.86 5.88
N GLN A 158 8.85 12.11 6.32
CA GLN A 158 9.52 13.24 5.71
C GLN A 158 11.05 13.09 5.77
N LYS A 159 11.61 12.76 6.95
CA LYS A 159 13.04 12.51 7.11
C LYS A 159 13.54 11.36 6.23
N SER A 160 12.79 10.26 6.16
CA SER A 160 13.11 9.13 5.29
C SER A 160 13.07 9.51 3.82
N MET A 161 12.06 10.26 3.38
CA MET A 161 11.95 10.73 1.99
C MET A 161 13.04 11.75 1.63
N ALA A 162 13.38 12.65 2.55
CA ALA A 162 14.50 13.59 2.36
C ALA A 162 15.83 12.84 2.18
N GLY A 163 16.11 11.83 3.02
CA GLY A 163 17.29 10.99 2.86
C GLY A 163 17.30 10.17 1.56
N VAL A 164 16.14 9.72 1.08
CA VAL A 164 16.01 9.08 -0.24
C VAL A 164 16.29 10.08 -1.35
N LYS A 165 15.71 11.29 -1.29
CA LYS A 165 15.93 12.36 -2.28
C LYS A 165 17.41 12.74 -2.36
N GLU A 166 18.05 12.97 -1.25
CA GLU A 166 19.48 13.31 -1.18
C GLU A 166 20.37 12.26 -1.85
N ARG A 167 20.13 10.97 -1.58
CA ARG A 167 20.90 9.89 -2.22
C ARG A 167 20.64 9.81 -3.73
N LEU A 168 19.41 9.99 -4.17
CA LEU A 168 19.07 10.02 -5.59
C LEU A 168 19.77 11.21 -6.30
N LEU A 169 19.82 12.39 -5.66
CA LEU A 169 20.55 13.56 -6.18
C LEU A 169 22.06 13.28 -6.33
N LYS A 170 22.63 12.43 -5.47
CA LYS A 170 24.01 11.95 -5.60
C LYS A 170 24.20 10.87 -6.66
N GLY A 171 23.16 10.50 -7.40
CA GLY A 171 23.17 9.44 -8.41
C GLY A 171 23.08 8.02 -7.81
N GLU A 172 22.75 7.88 -6.53
CA GLU A 172 22.69 6.60 -5.83
C GLU A 172 21.26 6.07 -5.74
N TRP A 173 21.00 4.95 -6.38
CA TRP A 173 19.72 4.26 -6.24
C TRP A 173 19.60 3.56 -4.88
N CYS A 174 18.63 3.92 -4.06
CA CYS A 174 18.52 3.48 -2.67
C CYS A 174 17.44 2.42 -2.41
N THR A 175 16.57 2.16 -3.37
CA THR A 175 15.52 1.12 -3.25
C THR A 175 15.98 -0.20 -3.87
N LYS A 176 15.09 -1.21 -3.93
CA LYS A 176 15.35 -2.45 -4.65
C LYS A 176 15.55 -2.15 -6.13
N PRO A 177 16.66 -2.55 -6.76
CA PRO A 177 16.85 -2.33 -8.18
C PRO A 177 15.91 -3.20 -9.02
N PRO A 178 15.68 -2.83 -10.29
CA PRO A 178 14.93 -3.66 -11.23
C PRO A 178 15.58 -5.02 -11.46
N VAL A 179 14.83 -5.95 -12.04
CA VAL A 179 15.33 -7.27 -12.43
C VAL A 179 16.49 -7.10 -13.42
N GLY A 180 17.52 -7.92 -13.29
CA GLY A 180 18.76 -7.81 -14.07
C GLY A 180 19.91 -7.17 -13.32
N TYR A 181 19.65 -6.72 -12.08
CA TYR A 181 20.66 -6.14 -11.20
C TYR A 181 20.63 -6.77 -9.81
N ASP A 182 21.81 -6.88 -9.23
CA ASP A 182 22.01 -7.27 -7.84
C ASP A 182 22.67 -6.16 -7.03
N ILE A 183 22.51 -6.26 -5.71
CA ILE A 183 23.14 -5.35 -4.76
C ILE A 183 24.32 -6.07 -4.13
N ILE A 184 25.50 -5.53 -4.32
CA ILE A 184 26.70 -5.98 -3.61
C ILE A 184 27.20 -4.89 -2.66
N ARG A 185 27.93 -5.29 -1.64
CA ARG A 185 28.61 -4.36 -0.73
C ARG A 185 30.11 -4.54 -0.87
N ILE A 186 30.78 -3.48 -1.29
CA ILE A 186 32.26 -3.44 -1.40
C ILE A 186 32.72 -2.35 -0.45
N ASN A 187 33.57 -2.71 0.50
CA ASN A 187 34.10 -1.79 1.53
C ASN A 187 33.02 -1.01 2.30
N GLY A 188 31.87 -1.69 2.59
CA GLY A 188 30.74 -1.05 3.25
C GLY A 188 29.81 -0.24 2.34
N GLU A 189 30.24 0.12 1.13
CA GLU A 189 29.44 0.83 0.15
C GLU A 189 28.52 -0.11 -0.64
N ARG A 190 27.31 0.35 -0.88
CA ARG A 190 26.32 -0.37 -1.68
C ARG A 190 26.53 -0.07 -3.16
N LYS A 191 26.83 -1.09 -3.95
CA LYS A 191 26.93 -1.00 -5.42
C LYS A 191 25.86 -1.85 -6.08
N ILE A 192 25.33 -1.36 -7.20
CA ILE A 192 24.34 -2.06 -8.02
C ILE A 192 25.07 -2.54 -9.27
N VAL A 193 25.10 -3.84 -9.45
CA VAL A 193 25.83 -4.50 -10.54
C VAL A 193 24.89 -5.35 -11.37
N LEU A 194 25.25 -5.56 -12.64
CA LEU A 194 24.51 -6.42 -13.54
C LEU A 194 24.67 -7.89 -13.14
N ASN A 195 23.59 -8.66 -13.24
CA ASN A 195 23.59 -10.11 -13.07
C ASN A 195 23.28 -10.84 -14.38
N ASP A 196 23.27 -12.18 -14.36
CA ASP A 196 23.02 -12.98 -15.57
C ASP A 196 21.65 -12.74 -16.18
N THR A 197 20.63 -12.42 -15.37
CA THR A 197 19.32 -12.03 -15.86
C THR A 197 19.38 -10.74 -16.67
N GLY A 198 20.33 -9.84 -16.38
CA GLY A 198 20.59 -8.64 -17.16
C GLY A 198 20.90 -8.94 -18.62
N LYS A 199 21.66 -10.01 -18.89
CA LYS A 199 21.95 -10.46 -20.28
C LYS A 199 20.68 -10.81 -21.05
N ILE A 200 19.71 -11.43 -20.37
CA ILE A 200 18.41 -11.77 -20.96
C ILE A 200 17.59 -10.50 -21.22
N ILE A 201 17.59 -9.56 -20.30
CA ILE A 201 16.89 -8.29 -20.46
C ILE A 201 17.49 -7.48 -21.61
N LYS A 202 18.79 -7.47 -21.78
CA LYS A 202 19.45 -6.84 -22.94
C LYS A 202 18.92 -7.42 -24.26
N LYS A 203 18.75 -8.76 -24.35
CA LYS A 203 18.16 -9.40 -25.54
C LYS A 203 16.73 -8.93 -25.79
N ILE A 204 15.91 -8.72 -24.75
CA ILE A 204 14.55 -8.20 -24.90
C ILE A 204 14.56 -6.84 -25.60
N PHE A 205 15.44 -5.94 -25.22
CA PHE A 205 15.60 -4.63 -25.87
C PHE A 205 16.08 -4.75 -27.32
N LEU A 206 17.07 -5.61 -27.59
CA LEU A 206 17.56 -5.84 -28.94
C LEU A 206 16.49 -6.43 -29.86
N TRP A 207 15.77 -7.45 -29.43
CA TRP A 207 14.67 -8.02 -30.20
C TRP A 207 13.58 -6.98 -30.51
N LYS A 208 13.29 -6.10 -29.53
CA LYS A 208 12.32 -5.04 -29.72
C LYS A 208 12.77 -3.98 -30.72
N ALA A 209 14.04 -3.55 -30.64
CA ALA A 209 14.60 -2.50 -31.49
C ALA A 209 14.91 -2.99 -32.90
N GLN A 210 15.61 -4.12 -33.03
CA GLN A 210 16.11 -4.61 -34.31
C GLN A 210 15.06 -5.39 -35.09
N GLU A 211 14.36 -6.30 -34.42
CA GLU A 211 13.37 -7.17 -35.07
C GLU A 211 11.93 -6.66 -34.95
N ARG A 212 11.70 -5.55 -34.21
CA ARG A 212 10.37 -4.95 -33.94
C ARG A 212 9.34 -5.95 -33.42
N LEU A 213 9.79 -7.00 -32.69
CA LEU A 213 8.93 -8.07 -32.24
C LEU A 213 7.79 -7.58 -31.34
N PRO A 214 6.56 -8.11 -31.50
CA PRO A 214 5.49 -7.93 -30.54
C PRO A 214 5.87 -8.53 -29.19
N ASN A 215 5.33 -7.98 -28.08
CA ASN A 215 5.64 -8.47 -26.72
C ASN A 215 5.28 -9.96 -26.54
N GLU A 216 4.26 -10.47 -27.26
CA GLU A 216 3.90 -11.88 -27.21
C GLU A 216 5.00 -12.79 -27.81
N GLN A 217 5.59 -12.40 -28.94
CA GLN A 217 6.69 -13.16 -29.53
C GLN A 217 7.96 -13.09 -28.68
N ILE A 218 8.21 -11.95 -28.01
CA ILE A 218 9.28 -11.84 -27.01
C ILE A 218 9.02 -12.80 -25.87
N ARG A 219 7.77 -12.89 -25.39
CA ARG A 219 7.38 -13.85 -24.35
C ARG A 219 7.64 -15.30 -24.75
N GLN A 220 7.28 -15.67 -25.96
CA GLN A 220 7.55 -17.02 -26.49
C GLN A 220 9.05 -17.34 -26.52
N ARG A 221 9.88 -16.42 -27.01
CA ARG A 221 11.34 -16.58 -26.99
C ARG A 221 11.91 -16.70 -25.58
N LEU A 222 11.35 -15.97 -24.60
CA LEU A 222 11.75 -16.06 -23.20
C LEU A 222 11.38 -17.42 -22.59
N LEU A 223 10.23 -17.98 -22.94
CA LEU A 223 9.83 -19.34 -22.50
C LEU A 223 10.82 -20.41 -23.00
N ASN A 224 11.30 -20.29 -24.23
CA ASN A 224 12.35 -21.18 -24.76
C ASN A 224 13.67 -21.06 -23.98
N LEU A 225 13.93 -19.88 -23.37
CA LEU A 225 15.07 -19.68 -22.48
C LEU A 225 14.76 -20.03 -21.00
N LYS A 226 13.64 -20.71 -20.72
CA LYS A 226 13.15 -21.07 -19.39
C LYS A 226 12.87 -19.86 -18.49
N VAL A 227 12.58 -18.69 -19.08
CA VAL A 227 12.20 -17.47 -18.35
C VAL A 227 10.73 -17.16 -18.58
N ASN A 228 9.94 -17.20 -17.52
CA ASN A 228 8.51 -16.96 -17.61
C ASN A 228 8.16 -15.54 -17.13
N TYR A 229 8.06 -14.59 -18.09
CA TYR A 229 7.57 -13.24 -17.83
C TYR A 229 6.19 -13.05 -18.47
N CYS A 230 5.25 -12.45 -17.73
CA CYS A 230 3.97 -12.04 -18.29
C CYS A 230 4.15 -10.79 -19.19
N LEU A 231 3.21 -10.54 -20.09
CA LEU A 231 3.26 -9.41 -21.02
C LEU A 231 3.40 -8.06 -20.32
N ARG A 232 2.72 -7.89 -19.18
CA ARG A 232 2.84 -6.70 -18.33
C ARG A 232 4.28 -6.48 -17.87
N ARG A 233 4.94 -7.56 -17.42
CA ARG A 233 6.33 -7.49 -16.95
C ARG A 233 7.30 -7.11 -18.08
N ILE A 234 7.10 -7.64 -19.27
CA ILE A 234 7.88 -7.26 -20.47
C ILE A 234 7.67 -5.78 -20.80
N ALA A 235 6.44 -5.28 -20.74
CA ALA A 235 6.16 -3.87 -20.97
C ALA A 235 6.81 -2.96 -19.90
N GLU A 236 6.75 -3.34 -18.62
CA GLU A 236 7.41 -2.64 -17.52
C GLU A 236 8.93 -2.59 -17.71
N ILE A 237 9.56 -3.66 -18.17
CA ILE A 237 10.99 -3.71 -18.48
C ILE A 237 11.31 -2.72 -19.63
N LEU A 238 10.59 -2.78 -20.74
CA LEU A 238 10.87 -1.96 -21.93
C LEU A 238 10.67 -0.46 -21.69
N THR A 239 9.84 -0.08 -20.71
CA THR A 239 9.55 1.33 -20.39
C THR A 239 10.34 1.86 -19.19
N ASN A 240 11.18 1.04 -18.55
CA ASN A 240 11.92 1.47 -17.37
C ASN A 240 13.27 2.11 -17.75
N PRO A 241 13.45 3.43 -17.53
CA PRO A 241 14.67 4.14 -17.91
C PRO A 241 15.89 3.77 -17.08
N PHE A 242 15.72 3.04 -15.97
CA PHE A 242 16.83 2.56 -15.16
C PHE A 242 17.84 1.74 -15.97
N TYR A 243 17.38 0.97 -16.96
CA TYR A 243 18.25 0.14 -17.79
C TYR A 243 19.21 0.94 -18.68
N CYS A 244 18.88 2.18 -19.01
CA CYS A 244 19.81 3.08 -19.74
C CYS A 244 20.56 4.05 -18.83
N GLY A 245 20.56 3.81 -17.53
CA GLY A 245 21.29 4.62 -16.55
C GLY A 245 20.54 5.84 -16.03
N MET A 246 19.24 5.99 -16.35
CA MET A 246 18.44 7.11 -15.86
C MET A 246 17.59 6.68 -14.67
N MET A 247 17.52 7.53 -13.67
CA MET A 247 16.73 7.29 -12.46
C MET A 247 15.48 8.16 -12.49
N VAL A 248 14.33 7.51 -12.34
CA VAL A 248 13.02 8.13 -12.16
C VAL A 248 12.45 7.63 -10.84
N HIS A 249 12.14 8.53 -9.93
CA HIS A 249 11.57 8.19 -8.65
C HIS A 249 10.61 9.27 -8.17
N LYS A 250 9.54 8.89 -7.47
CA LYS A 250 8.55 9.86 -6.96
C LYS A 250 9.14 10.93 -6.03
N ALA A 251 10.24 10.63 -5.34
CA ALA A 251 10.93 11.61 -4.48
C ALA A 251 11.65 12.72 -5.28
N LEU A 252 11.79 12.55 -6.59
CA LEU A 252 12.37 13.55 -7.50
C LEU A 252 11.32 14.47 -8.13
N GLU A 253 10.05 14.31 -7.79
CA GLU A 253 8.97 15.24 -8.18
C GLU A 253 8.87 15.51 -9.70
N GLY A 254 9.22 14.50 -10.50
CA GLY A 254 9.20 14.57 -11.98
C GLY A 254 10.58 14.76 -12.61
N GLU A 255 11.62 15.05 -11.84
CA GLU A 255 12.97 15.12 -12.37
C GLU A 255 13.53 13.76 -12.74
N VAL A 256 14.36 13.73 -13.76
CA VAL A 256 15.07 12.55 -14.25
C VAL A 256 16.56 12.77 -14.08
N LEU A 257 17.23 11.90 -13.33
CA LEU A 257 18.64 12.03 -13.01
C LEU A 257 19.46 10.87 -13.60
N GLU A 258 20.72 11.13 -13.85
CA GLU A 258 21.65 10.06 -14.22
C GLU A 258 22.16 9.32 -12.97
N GLY A 259 22.06 7.97 -13.02
CA GLY A 259 22.49 7.09 -11.93
C GLY A 259 23.94 6.64 -12.09
N LYS A 260 24.59 6.33 -10.95
CA LYS A 260 25.94 5.76 -10.90
C LYS A 260 25.99 4.26 -11.15
N HIS A 261 24.83 3.61 -11.34
CA HIS A 261 24.74 2.17 -11.59
C HIS A 261 25.13 1.80 -13.01
N ASP A 262 25.52 0.56 -13.22
CA ASP A 262 25.91 0.05 -14.53
C ASP A 262 24.76 0.12 -15.51
N LYS A 263 25.02 0.68 -16.71
CA LYS A 263 24.04 0.76 -17.79
C LYS A 263 23.94 -0.58 -18.51
N LEU A 264 22.75 -1.11 -18.65
CA LEU A 264 22.51 -2.34 -19.41
C LEU A 264 22.47 -2.09 -20.91
N ILE A 265 21.89 -0.94 -21.31
CA ILE A 265 21.68 -0.51 -22.70
C ILE A 265 22.06 0.98 -22.85
N SER A 266 22.26 1.42 -24.09
CA SER A 266 22.45 2.85 -24.38
C SER A 266 21.14 3.64 -24.27
N LYS A 267 21.24 4.96 -24.06
CA LYS A 267 20.09 5.87 -24.05
C LYS A 267 19.37 5.86 -25.41
N ASP A 268 20.14 5.81 -26.52
CA ASP A 268 19.58 5.78 -27.88
C ASP A 268 18.73 4.53 -28.12
N LEU A 269 19.23 3.35 -27.72
CA LEU A 269 18.48 2.10 -27.82
C LEU A 269 17.18 2.15 -27.01
N PHE A 270 17.23 2.72 -25.80
CA PHE A 270 16.04 2.90 -24.98
C PHE A 270 15.01 3.81 -25.66
N LEU A 271 15.45 4.95 -26.19
CA LEU A 271 14.57 5.91 -26.88
C LEU A 271 13.99 5.31 -28.16
N GLN A 272 14.81 4.58 -28.94
CA GLN A 272 14.33 3.86 -30.14
C GLN A 272 13.20 2.88 -29.79
N VAL A 273 13.39 2.06 -28.75
CA VAL A 273 12.35 1.11 -28.29
C VAL A 273 11.09 1.82 -27.85
N ASN A 274 11.21 2.93 -27.12
CA ASN A 274 10.07 3.69 -26.64
C ASN A 274 9.39 4.50 -27.74
N GLY A 275 10.11 4.96 -28.76
CA GLY A 275 9.54 5.51 -29.99
C GLY A 275 8.63 4.51 -30.70
N ILE A 276 9.10 3.29 -30.91
CA ILE A 276 8.29 2.19 -31.48
C ILE A 276 7.04 1.90 -30.65
N LEU A 277 7.14 1.97 -29.31
CA LEU A 277 6.00 1.78 -28.42
C LEU A 277 4.99 2.93 -28.51
N ALA A 278 5.46 4.16 -28.69
CA ALA A 278 4.62 5.33 -28.86
C ALA A 278 3.88 5.32 -30.21
N GLU A 279 4.56 4.96 -31.31
CA GLU A 279 3.94 4.76 -32.63
C GLU A 279 2.80 3.74 -32.58
N LYS A 280 2.95 2.65 -31.81
CA LYS A 280 1.89 1.66 -31.60
C LYS A 280 0.70 2.16 -30.77
N LYS A 281 0.92 3.11 -29.87
CA LYS A 281 -0.18 3.75 -29.12
C LYS A 281 -1.00 4.71 -30.01
N LEU A 282 -0.34 5.36 -30.95
CA LEU A 282 -0.99 6.18 -31.96
C LEU A 282 -1.59 5.34 -33.09
N GLY A 283 -1.01 4.17 -33.37
CA GLY A 283 -1.55 3.20 -34.30
C GLY A 283 -2.71 2.43 -33.68
N LEU A 284 -3.91 2.73 -34.11
CA LEU A 284 -5.14 1.97 -33.89
C LEU A 284 -4.85 0.49 -33.61
N GLN A 285 -5.42 -0.04 -32.52
CA GLN A 285 -5.57 -1.50 -32.38
C GLN A 285 -6.13 -2.00 -33.71
N THR A 286 -5.32 -2.72 -34.50
CA THR A 286 -5.80 -3.42 -35.68
C THR A 286 -6.79 -4.48 -35.21
N LYS A 287 -8.06 -4.07 -35.05
CA LYS A 287 -9.16 -5.02 -35.07
C LYS A 287 -8.96 -5.83 -36.36
N LYS A 288 -9.15 -7.14 -36.29
CA LYS A 288 -9.08 -8.06 -37.41
C LYS A 288 -9.55 -7.36 -38.68
N GLU A 289 -8.70 -7.36 -39.70
CA GLU A 289 -9.09 -6.81 -40.99
C GLU A 289 -10.39 -7.49 -41.41
N ARG A 290 -11.42 -6.68 -41.60
CA ARG A 290 -12.67 -7.13 -42.12
C ARG A 290 -12.59 -6.90 -43.67
N PRO A 291 -12.52 -7.96 -44.46
CA PRO A 291 -12.40 -7.81 -45.92
C PRO A 291 -13.55 -7.02 -46.55
N GLU A 292 -14.71 -6.98 -45.82
CA GLU A 292 -15.89 -6.22 -46.24
C GLU A 292 -15.68 -4.69 -46.17
N ILE A 293 -14.65 -4.22 -45.39
CA ILE A 293 -14.33 -2.80 -45.27
C ILE A 293 -12.90 -2.55 -45.79
N ALA A 294 -12.66 -2.85 -47.02
CA ALA A 294 -11.33 -2.84 -47.64
C ALA A 294 -10.68 -1.44 -47.68
N LEU A 295 -11.47 -0.38 -47.81
CA LEU A 295 -10.99 0.99 -47.99
C LEU A 295 -10.72 1.75 -46.67
N LYS A 296 -10.97 1.17 -45.53
CA LYS A 296 -10.86 1.79 -44.22
C LYS A 296 -9.53 2.52 -43.94
N ARG A 297 -8.43 2.11 -44.55
CA ARG A 297 -7.11 2.70 -44.40
C ARG A 297 -6.77 3.75 -45.44
N PHE A 298 -7.50 3.80 -46.52
CA PHE A 298 -7.20 4.62 -47.70
C PHE A 298 -8.08 5.86 -47.78
N MET A 299 -9.28 5.83 -47.20
CA MET A 299 -10.20 6.95 -47.26
C MET A 299 -9.93 7.92 -46.11
N LYS A 300 -9.82 9.21 -46.46
CA LYS A 300 -9.68 10.33 -45.52
C LYS A 300 -10.84 11.28 -45.75
N CYS A 301 -11.24 11.94 -44.63
CA CYS A 301 -12.25 13.00 -44.67
C CYS A 301 -11.69 14.19 -45.46
N GLU A 302 -12.45 14.70 -46.42
CA GLU A 302 -12.07 15.84 -47.25
C GLU A 302 -11.94 17.14 -46.43
N VAL A 303 -12.70 17.24 -45.32
CA VAL A 303 -12.74 18.43 -44.46
C VAL A 303 -11.62 18.44 -43.42
N CYS A 304 -11.38 17.33 -42.67
CA CYS A 304 -10.42 17.29 -41.58
C CYS A 304 -9.17 16.45 -41.85
N ASN A 305 -9.08 15.82 -43.00
CA ASN A 305 -7.98 14.93 -43.45
C ASN A 305 -7.71 13.72 -42.52
N GLU A 306 -8.63 13.44 -41.58
CA GLU A 306 -8.54 12.29 -40.70
C GLU A 306 -8.99 11.01 -41.40
N PRO A 307 -8.41 9.83 -41.07
CA PRO A 307 -8.83 8.54 -41.61
C PRO A 307 -10.28 8.23 -41.26
N MET A 308 -11.09 7.90 -42.29
CA MET A 308 -12.49 7.55 -42.09
C MET A 308 -12.63 6.15 -41.47
N ARG A 309 -13.64 5.98 -40.61
CA ARG A 309 -13.96 4.72 -39.95
C ARG A 309 -15.07 4.02 -40.71
N GLY A 310 -14.76 2.85 -41.28
CA GLY A 310 -15.79 2.01 -41.89
C GLY A 310 -16.56 1.18 -40.85
N TYR A 311 -17.87 1.01 -41.05
CA TYR A 311 -18.72 0.11 -40.26
C TYR A 311 -19.70 -0.60 -41.23
N ILE A 312 -20.25 -1.73 -40.76
CA ILE A 312 -21.29 -2.47 -41.46
C ILE A 312 -22.60 -2.17 -40.77
N ALA A 313 -23.59 -1.66 -41.48
CA ALA A 313 -24.93 -1.43 -40.94
C ALA A 313 -25.59 -2.77 -40.65
N LYS A 314 -26.15 -2.93 -39.44
CA LYS A 314 -26.77 -4.21 -39.02
C LYS A 314 -28.00 -4.62 -39.81
N ASP A 315 -28.69 -3.65 -40.41
CA ASP A 315 -29.98 -3.87 -41.03
C ASP A 315 -29.85 -4.19 -42.55
N THR A 316 -28.73 -3.80 -43.17
CA THR A 316 -28.54 -3.94 -44.63
C THR A 316 -27.29 -4.71 -45.02
N ASP A 317 -26.48 -5.08 -44.03
CA ASP A 317 -25.16 -5.72 -44.21
C ASP A 317 -24.23 -4.95 -45.20
N THR A 318 -24.50 -3.65 -45.38
CA THR A 318 -23.80 -2.78 -46.33
C THR A 318 -22.64 -2.07 -45.65
N PRO A 319 -21.41 -2.06 -46.19
CA PRO A 319 -20.30 -1.32 -45.66
C PRO A 319 -20.42 0.19 -45.92
N TYR A 320 -20.27 0.99 -44.90
CA TYR A 320 -20.21 2.46 -44.92
C TYR A 320 -18.85 2.96 -44.44
N TYR A 321 -18.42 4.13 -44.93
CA TYR A 321 -17.16 4.75 -44.59
C TYR A 321 -17.36 6.14 -44.04
#